data_0a508caaf3d4a0430f20efa26adff36d
#
_entry.id   0a508caaf3d4a0430f20efa26adff36d
#
_cell.length_a   1.000
_cell.length_b   1.000
_cell.length_c   1.000
_cell.angle_alpha   90.00
_cell.angle_beta   90.00
_cell.angle_gamma   90.00
#
_symmetry.space_group_name_H-M   'P 1'
#
loop_
_entity.id
_entity.type
_entity.pdbx_description
1 polymer ?
#
loop_
_entity_poly.entity_id
_entity_poly.type
_entity_poly.pdbx_seq_one_letter_code
_entity_poly.pdbx_strand_id
1 'polypeptide(L)'
;MAHFAELDGSNIVLRVCVVDNANVPSDKHIDGETWCTNFWGGTWKQTSYNNTFRKSYAGIGDTYDATKDVFIKPKPHASWTLDSDNDWQAPLTRPDDCMIKDPENGTKAYSWDESAYQGDNTKGWVEV
;
A
#
# COMPACT_ATOMS: atom_id res chain seq x y z
N MET A 1 18.24 -9.11 -8.01
CA MET A 1 17.20 -8.71 -8.98
C MET A 1 16.51 -7.45 -8.49
N ALA A 2 16.10 -6.60 -9.41
CA ALA A 2 15.38 -5.38 -9.07
C ALA A 2 13.93 -5.48 -9.55
N HIS A 3 13.02 -4.84 -8.82
CA HIS A 3 11.59 -4.84 -9.12
C HIS A 3 11.15 -3.43 -9.48
N PHE A 4 10.32 -3.32 -10.52
CA PHE A 4 9.85 -2.03 -11.03
C PHE A 4 8.34 -2.07 -11.25
N ALA A 5 7.66 -1.02 -10.80
CA ALA A 5 6.23 -0.83 -10.99
C ALA A 5 5.98 0.08 -12.19
N GLU A 6 5.12 -0.36 -13.10
CA GLU A 6 4.61 0.50 -14.17
C GLU A 6 3.42 1.29 -13.67
N LEU A 7 3.43 2.59 -13.95
CA LEU A 7 2.38 3.52 -13.51
C LEU A 7 1.58 4.00 -14.71
N ASP A 8 0.27 4.19 -14.51
CA ASP A 8 -0.59 4.86 -15.49
C ASP A 8 -0.50 6.40 -15.35
N GLY A 9 -1.30 7.13 -16.12
CA GLY A 9 -1.30 8.60 -16.10
C GLY A 9 -1.75 9.21 -14.76
N SER A 10 -2.31 8.42 -13.86
CA SER A 10 -2.73 8.83 -12.51
C SER A 10 -1.83 8.26 -11.42
N ASN A 11 -0.67 7.70 -11.78
CA ASN A 11 0.30 7.08 -10.87
C ASN A 11 -0.25 5.83 -10.16
N ILE A 12 -1.20 5.14 -10.78
CA ILE A 12 -1.70 3.85 -10.28
C ILE A 12 -0.86 2.74 -10.87
N VAL A 13 -0.46 1.77 -10.04
CA VAL A 13 0.37 0.64 -10.44
C VAL A 13 -0.42 -0.29 -11.35
N LEU A 14 0.07 -0.47 -12.58
CA LEU A 14 -0.52 -1.36 -13.58
C LEU A 14 0.03 -2.79 -13.47
N ARG A 15 1.33 -2.91 -13.24
CA ARG A 15 2.03 -4.19 -13.07
C ARG A 15 3.38 -3.97 -12.39
N VAL A 16 3.96 -5.05 -11.89
CA VAL A 16 5.31 -5.06 -11.34
C VAL A 16 6.13 -6.09 -12.08
N CYS A 17 7.31 -5.70 -12.55
CA CYS A 17 8.22 -6.57 -13.28
C CYS A 17 9.56 -6.70 -12.57
N VAL A 18 10.20 -7.84 -12.78
CA VAL A 18 11.55 -8.13 -12.27
C VAL A 18 12.55 -7.91 -13.39
N VAL A 19 13.65 -7.23 -13.07
CA VAL A 19 14.74 -6.93 -14.02
C VAL A 19 16.03 -7.51 -13.47
N ASP A 20 16.82 -8.14 -14.35
CA ASP A 20 18.12 -8.68 -13.99
C ASP A 20 19.08 -7.56 -13.58
N ASN A 21 19.88 -7.80 -12.56
CA ASN A 21 20.88 -6.84 -12.06
C ASN A 21 21.84 -6.36 -13.14
N ALA A 22 22.11 -7.17 -14.16
CA ALA A 22 22.96 -6.78 -15.29
C ALA A 22 22.40 -5.57 -16.07
N ASN A 23 21.08 -5.34 -16.02
CA ASN A 23 20.40 -4.22 -16.65
C ASN A 23 20.18 -3.03 -15.70
N VAL A 24 20.62 -3.16 -14.45
CA VAL A 24 20.53 -2.11 -13.42
C VAL A 24 21.91 -2.00 -12.76
N PRO A 25 22.90 -1.41 -13.48
CA PRO A 25 24.29 -1.47 -13.06
C PRO A 25 24.65 -0.60 -11.87
N SER A 26 23.76 0.30 -11.44
CA SER A 26 24.00 1.17 -10.29
C SER A 26 22.89 1.02 -9.26
N ASP A 27 23.15 1.52 -8.02
CA ASP A 27 22.15 1.56 -6.95
C ASP A 27 21.12 2.68 -7.13
N LYS A 28 21.22 3.45 -8.20
CA LYS A 28 20.31 4.56 -8.48
C LYS A 28 19.03 4.04 -9.13
N HIS A 29 17.90 4.38 -8.57
CA HIS A 29 16.60 4.01 -9.12
C HIS A 29 16.44 4.40 -10.58
N ILE A 30 16.94 5.59 -10.94
CA ILE A 30 16.75 6.17 -12.27
C ILE A 30 17.32 5.30 -13.39
N ASP A 31 18.41 4.57 -13.16
CA ASP A 31 19.03 3.74 -14.21
C ASP A 31 18.10 2.60 -14.60
N GLY A 32 17.54 1.88 -13.64
CA GLY A 32 16.61 0.80 -13.90
C GLY A 32 15.27 1.31 -14.42
N GLU A 33 14.80 2.43 -13.90
CA GLU A 33 13.54 3.06 -14.37
C GLU A 33 13.68 3.50 -15.83
N THR A 34 14.81 4.07 -16.21
CA THR A 34 15.12 4.45 -17.60
C THR A 34 15.21 3.21 -18.49
N TRP A 35 15.87 2.14 -18.02
CA TRP A 35 15.98 0.90 -18.77
C TRP A 35 14.58 0.32 -19.07
N CYS A 36 13.69 0.27 -18.08
CA CYS A 36 12.33 -0.21 -18.26
C CYS A 36 11.55 0.63 -19.27
N THR A 37 11.65 1.96 -19.18
CA THR A 37 11.01 2.86 -20.13
C THR A 37 11.50 2.63 -21.55
N ASN A 38 12.80 2.42 -21.74
CA ASN A 38 13.39 2.17 -23.05
C ASN A 38 13.00 0.80 -23.62
N PHE A 39 12.83 -0.20 -22.76
CA PHE A 39 12.53 -1.57 -23.18
C PHE A 39 11.03 -1.80 -23.41
N TRP A 40 10.18 -1.36 -22.45
CA TRP A 40 8.73 -1.59 -22.50
C TRP A 40 7.91 -0.36 -22.84
N GLY A 41 8.51 0.83 -22.78
CA GLY A 41 7.74 2.09 -22.80
C GLY A 41 7.06 2.35 -21.47
N GLY A 42 6.32 3.44 -21.35
CA GLY A 42 5.57 3.80 -20.16
C GLY A 42 6.40 4.48 -19.08
N THR A 43 5.82 4.56 -17.88
CA THR A 43 6.44 5.20 -16.71
C THR A 43 6.69 4.13 -15.66
N TRP A 44 7.94 4.08 -15.15
CA TRP A 44 8.37 3.05 -14.22
C TRP A 44 9.00 3.65 -12.97
N LYS A 45 8.72 3.04 -11.82
CA LYS A 45 9.34 3.37 -10.54
C LYS A 45 9.82 2.11 -9.83
N GLN A 46 11.07 2.12 -9.36
CA GLN A 46 11.59 0.99 -8.62
C GLN A 46 10.84 0.82 -7.30
N THR A 47 10.52 -0.44 -6.98
CA THR A 47 9.90 -0.79 -5.71
C THR A 47 10.78 -1.79 -4.97
N SER A 48 10.69 -1.83 -3.63
CA SER A 48 11.49 -2.73 -2.80
C SER A 48 10.70 -3.97 -2.42
N TYR A 49 11.15 -5.12 -2.86
CA TYR A 49 10.56 -6.41 -2.47
C TYR A 49 10.57 -6.60 -0.94
N ASN A 50 11.60 -6.07 -0.27
CA ASN A 50 11.78 -6.20 1.18
C ASN A 50 11.29 -4.98 1.97
N ASN A 51 10.57 -4.06 1.34
CA ASN A 51 10.05 -2.83 1.97
C ASN A 51 11.14 -1.94 2.57
N THR A 52 12.31 -1.86 1.92
CA THR A 52 13.45 -1.09 2.42
C THR A 52 13.49 0.36 1.93
N PHE A 53 12.73 0.68 0.89
CA PHE A 53 12.56 2.05 0.40
C PHE A 53 11.15 2.21 -0.20
N ARG A 54 10.73 3.46 -0.36
CA ARG A 54 9.40 3.82 -0.88
C ARG A 54 8.27 3.11 -0.14
N LYS A 55 8.43 2.95 1.17
CA LYS A 55 7.51 2.40 2.16
C LYS A 55 7.23 0.92 2.01
N SER A 56 6.58 0.49 0.93
CA SER A 56 6.16 -0.90 0.79
C SER A 56 6.32 -1.39 -0.64
N TYR A 57 6.42 -2.71 -0.78
CA TYR A 57 6.43 -3.36 -2.09
C TYR A 57 5.14 -3.04 -2.84
N ALA A 58 5.29 -2.53 -4.07
CA ALA A 58 4.15 -2.13 -4.87
C ALA A 58 3.33 -3.33 -5.33
N GLY A 59 2.01 -3.18 -5.31
CA GLY A 59 1.08 -4.13 -5.88
C GLY A 59 0.19 -3.45 -6.91
N ILE A 60 -0.45 -4.25 -7.76
CA ILE A 60 -1.39 -3.74 -8.76
C ILE A 60 -2.52 -2.98 -8.05
N GLY A 61 -2.80 -1.75 -8.50
CA GLY A 61 -3.82 -0.90 -7.90
C GLY A 61 -3.30 0.06 -6.82
N ASP A 62 -2.05 -0.10 -6.36
CA ASP A 62 -1.43 0.86 -5.44
C ASP A 62 -1.21 2.20 -6.15
N THR A 63 -1.09 3.26 -5.38
CA THR A 63 -0.78 4.61 -5.91
C THR A 63 0.64 4.99 -5.52
N TYR A 64 1.42 5.50 -6.48
CA TYR A 64 2.70 6.11 -6.19
C TYR A 64 2.52 7.60 -5.92
N ASP A 65 2.89 8.06 -4.72
CA ASP A 65 2.90 9.48 -4.36
C ASP A 65 4.29 10.06 -4.63
N ALA A 66 4.41 10.85 -5.70
CA ALA A 66 5.69 11.41 -6.13
C ALA A 66 6.23 12.46 -5.15
N THR A 67 5.36 13.17 -4.44
CA THR A 67 5.76 14.17 -3.45
C THR A 67 6.40 13.55 -2.22
N LYS A 68 5.82 12.45 -1.74
CA LYS A 68 6.33 11.70 -0.58
C LYS A 68 7.32 10.60 -0.96
N ASP A 69 7.39 10.26 -2.25
CA ASP A 69 8.21 9.16 -2.80
C ASP A 69 7.90 7.82 -2.12
N VAL A 70 6.63 7.45 -2.08
CA VAL A 70 6.16 6.21 -1.45
C VAL A 70 5.04 5.57 -2.28
N PHE A 71 4.89 4.24 -2.14
CA PHE A 71 3.73 3.50 -2.64
C PHE A 71 2.67 3.40 -1.55
N ILE A 72 1.43 3.72 -1.88
CA ILE A 72 0.30 3.74 -0.94
C ILE A 72 -0.73 2.72 -1.40
N LYS A 73 -1.18 1.88 -0.47
CA LYS A 73 -2.21 0.88 -0.75
C LYS A 73 -3.54 1.54 -1.10
N PRO A 74 -4.44 0.84 -1.83
CA PRO A 74 -5.75 1.40 -2.14
C PRO A 74 -6.52 1.74 -0.87
N LYS A 75 -7.31 2.83 -0.93
CA LYS A 75 -8.15 3.25 0.19
C LYS A 75 -9.15 2.14 0.56
N PRO A 76 -9.11 1.62 1.80
CA PRO A 76 -9.94 0.48 2.18
C PRO A 76 -11.42 0.82 2.35
N HIS A 77 -11.71 2.03 2.85
CA HIS A 77 -13.08 2.50 3.10
C HIS A 77 -13.15 4.02 2.91
N ALA A 78 -14.32 4.53 2.56
CA ALA A 78 -14.51 5.95 2.23
C ALA A 78 -14.16 6.89 3.38
N SER A 79 -14.39 6.48 4.64
CA SER A 79 -14.15 7.31 5.82
C SER A 79 -12.70 7.26 6.32
N TRP A 80 -11.88 6.34 5.84
CA TRP A 80 -10.50 6.19 6.32
C TRP A 80 -9.60 7.28 5.74
N THR A 81 -8.59 7.67 6.50
CA THR A 81 -7.61 8.70 6.12
C THR A 81 -6.20 8.21 6.35
N LEU A 82 -5.24 8.80 5.61
CA LEU A 82 -3.82 8.51 5.80
C LEU A 82 -3.27 9.28 6.99
N ASP A 83 -2.48 8.60 7.82
CA ASP A 83 -1.71 9.24 8.87
C ASP A 83 -0.38 9.79 8.36
N SER A 84 0.47 10.29 9.25
CA SER A 84 1.79 10.85 8.90
C SER A 84 2.76 9.81 8.34
N ASP A 85 2.53 8.52 8.61
CA ASP A 85 3.34 7.41 8.10
C ASP A 85 2.78 6.84 6.79
N ASN A 86 1.73 7.44 6.22
CA ASN A 86 1.03 6.99 5.02
C ASN A 86 0.33 5.64 5.19
N ASP A 87 -0.10 5.34 6.41
CA ASP A 87 -0.94 4.20 6.72
C ASP A 87 -2.41 4.64 6.83
N TRP A 88 -3.32 3.81 6.31
CA TRP A 88 -4.73 4.09 6.39
C TRP A 88 -5.25 3.89 7.82
N GLN A 89 -5.98 4.88 8.33
CA GLN A 89 -6.54 4.86 9.67
C GLN A 89 -8.05 5.05 9.61
N ALA A 90 -8.76 4.20 10.37
CA ALA A 90 -10.19 4.36 10.59
C ALA A 90 -10.46 5.63 11.41
N PRO A 91 -11.64 6.28 11.22
CA PRO A 91 -12.00 7.46 12.01
C PRO A 91 -12.26 7.16 13.50
N LEU A 92 -12.50 5.90 13.85
CA LEU A 92 -12.68 5.45 15.23
C LEU A 92 -11.56 4.49 15.62
N THR A 93 -11.10 4.61 16.87
CA THR A 93 -10.08 3.70 17.41
C THR A 93 -10.62 2.28 17.52
N ARG A 94 -9.83 1.32 17.02
CA ARG A 94 -10.20 -0.10 17.14
C ARG A 94 -10.26 -0.51 18.62
N PRO A 95 -11.25 -1.33 19.04
CA PRO A 95 -11.37 -1.76 20.43
C PRO A 95 -10.10 -2.40 20.97
N ASP A 96 -9.79 -2.12 22.25
CA ASP A 96 -8.56 -2.60 22.91
C ASP A 96 -8.51 -4.12 23.04
N ASP A 97 -9.66 -4.80 23.05
CA ASP A 97 -9.75 -6.25 23.17
C ASP A 97 -9.65 -6.97 21.81
N CYS A 98 -9.39 -6.23 20.74
CA CYS A 98 -9.16 -6.79 19.42
C CYS A 98 -7.91 -7.68 19.45
N MET A 99 -8.06 -8.90 18.94
CA MET A 99 -6.99 -9.90 18.87
C MET A 99 -6.49 -10.40 20.24
N ILE A 100 -7.17 -10.06 21.34
CA ILE A 100 -6.87 -10.65 22.65
C ILE A 100 -7.41 -12.07 22.70
N LYS A 101 -6.53 -13.00 23.05
CA LYS A 101 -6.89 -14.39 23.20
C LYS A 101 -7.64 -14.60 24.51
N ASP A 102 -8.91 -14.96 24.42
CA ASP A 102 -9.76 -15.29 25.56
C ASP A 102 -9.76 -16.81 25.76
N PRO A 103 -9.36 -17.34 26.93
CA PRO A 103 -9.32 -18.79 27.17
C PRO A 103 -10.69 -19.47 27.05
N GLU A 104 -11.78 -18.74 27.28
CA GLU A 104 -13.14 -19.29 27.22
C GLU A 104 -13.79 -19.10 25.85
N ASN A 105 -13.58 -17.93 25.20
CA ASN A 105 -14.28 -17.51 24.00
C ASN A 105 -13.39 -17.40 22.76
N GLY A 106 -12.09 -17.68 22.88
CA GLY A 106 -11.13 -17.57 21.79
C GLY A 106 -10.62 -16.15 21.59
N THR A 107 -10.23 -15.82 20.36
CA THR A 107 -9.69 -14.52 20.01
C THR A 107 -10.82 -13.61 19.51
N LYS A 108 -10.96 -12.43 20.11
CA LYS A 108 -11.88 -11.41 19.60
C LYS A 108 -11.29 -10.74 18.38
N ALA A 109 -12.10 -10.61 17.34
CA ALA A 109 -11.73 -9.92 16.11
C ALA A 109 -12.82 -8.94 15.72
N TYR A 110 -12.42 -7.83 15.13
CA TYR A 110 -13.34 -6.79 14.67
C TYR A 110 -13.08 -6.49 13.20
N SER A 111 -14.15 -6.23 12.47
CA SER A 111 -14.07 -5.71 11.12
C SER A 111 -14.73 -4.34 11.03
N TRP A 112 -14.31 -3.54 10.04
CA TRP A 112 -14.89 -2.23 9.83
C TRP A 112 -16.14 -2.34 8.96
N ASP A 113 -17.25 -1.76 9.44
CA ASP A 113 -18.50 -1.64 8.70
C ASP A 113 -18.73 -0.17 8.33
N GLU A 114 -18.41 0.17 7.09
CA GLU A 114 -18.55 1.54 6.60
C GLU A 114 -20.01 2.01 6.62
N SER A 115 -20.95 1.14 6.31
CA SER A 115 -22.39 1.48 6.34
C SER A 115 -22.86 1.82 7.75
N ALA A 116 -22.37 1.11 8.77
CA ALA A 116 -22.68 1.41 10.16
C ALA A 116 -22.13 2.77 10.56
N TYR A 117 -20.91 3.12 10.13
CA TYR A 117 -20.31 4.42 10.40
C TYR A 117 -21.06 5.56 9.71
N GLN A 118 -21.48 5.39 8.46
CA GLN A 118 -22.24 6.40 7.74
C GLN A 118 -23.61 6.66 8.37
N GLY A 119 -24.20 5.64 8.98
CA GLY A 119 -25.48 5.79 9.71
C GLY A 119 -25.32 6.37 11.12
N ASP A 120 -24.18 6.11 11.78
CA ASP A 120 -23.88 6.59 13.13
C ASP A 120 -22.35 6.69 13.29
N ASN A 121 -21.84 7.91 13.38
CA ASN A 121 -20.40 8.21 13.45
C ASN A 121 -19.73 7.68 14.74
N THR A 122 -20.47 7.11 15.67
CA THR A 122 -19.93 6.45 16.87
C THR A 122 -19.78 4.93 16.68
N LYS A 123 -20.20 4.40 15.55
CA LYS A 123 -20.18 2.96 15.23
C LYS A 123 -19.36 2.70 13.97
N GLY A 124 -18.78 1.54 13.88
CA GLY A 124 -17.97 1.16 12.71
C GLY A 124 -17.23 -0.14 12.95
N TRP A 125 -16.65 -0.32 14.13
CA TRP A 125 -16.01 -1.58 14.48
C TRP A 125 -17.05 -2.59 14.98
N VAL A 126 -17.18 -3.71 14.27
CA VAL A 126 -18.12 -4.79 14.61
C VAL A 126 -17.35 -6.08 14.90
N GLU A 127 -17.75 -6.77 15.96
CA GLU A 127 -17.16 -8.05 16.33
C GLU A 127 -17.59 -9.13 15.34
N VAL A 128 -16.61 -9.92 14.89
CA VAL A 128 -16.83 -11.03 13.95
C VAL A 128 -16.70 -12.39 14.60
#